data_b21dbec1e6308d02969b70b0f32ca8c7
#
_entry.id   b21dbec1e6308d02969b70b0f32ca8c7
#
_cell.length_a   1.000
_cell.length_b   1.000
_cell.length_c   1.000
_cell.angle_alpha   90.00
_cell.angle_beta   90.00
_cell.angle_gamma   90.00
#
_symmetry.space_group_name_H-M   'P 1'
#
loop_
_entity.id
_entity.type
_entity.pdbx_description
1 polymer ?
#
loop_
_entity_poly.entity_id
_entity_poly.type
_entity_poly.pdbx_seq_one_letter_code
_entity_poly.pdbx_strand_id
1 'polypeptide(L)'
;LLPVLGTAMVLVAARQKALLSGHVVIQRIGDWSYSLYLWHWPLAVALVYLGLQGDTIAILCSLILTFLLGWLSFRLVEGPTRSRLKMPVTATTSVLACAAALAAAPGVGIYLQNGVPGRLSAEVEGIFAEAENRNPRMEECHAVDGRNVPGCTYGGDTLGAIVIGDSHAASVVRSVEKALPSEQLHVLDWTLNTCQTIRGLKKANDPDFPCEAFIEQALLLNADIEPHVPLIIVNRLSGLLFGQNEGPGPGIQPPSKYLSELRTARDETYRNEMKESFVQTVCEFSKTRDVFILGPIPELILDVPKTMGRAAQLGKPTRVSITTQDYLQRHQFALDTLGQAVEKCNAQVLDPTPFLCDEIACYGDENGLPLYYDDDHLNERGGNRLIPLFERVFAKPTDSHVQASVGQDP
;
A
#
# COMPACT_ATOMS: atom_id res chain seq x y z
N LEU A 1 8.54 -19.95 20.48
CA LEU A 1 8.53 -20.84 21.66
C LEU A 1 9.83 -21.64 21.79
N LEU A 2 10.34 -22.33 20.76
CA LEU A 2 11.57 -23.15 20.82
C LEU A 2 12.81 -22.40 21.33
N PRO A 3 13.17 -21.19 20.85
CA PRO A 3 14.32 -20.44 21.36
C PRO A 3 14.18 -20.08 22.84
N VAL A 4 12.98 -19.71 23.28
CA VAL A 4 12.69 -19.33 24.68
C VAL A 4 12.84 -20.53 25.62
N LEU A 5 12.27 -21.67 25.24
CA LEU A 5 12.40 -22.92 26.01
C LEU A 5 13.86 -23.40 26.06
N GLY A 6 14.59 -23.31 24.93
CA GLY A 6 16.02 -23.64 24.87
C GLY A 6 16.85 -22.77 25.81
N THR A 7 16.60 -21.45 25.81
CA THR A 7 17.27 -20.52 26.72
C THR A 7 16.94 -20.83 28.18
N ALA A 8 15.67 -21.08 28.49
CA ALA A 8 15.23 -21.46 29.84
C ALA A 8 15.93 -22.75 30.33
N MET A 9 16.01 -23.78 29.47
CA MET A 9 16.73 -25.02 29.80
C MET A 9 18.24 -24.80 30.09
N VAL A 10 18.88 -23.95 29.30
CA VAL A 10 20.29 -23.59 29.51
C VAL A 10 20.48 -22.86 30.86
N LEU A 11 19.59 -21.91 31.18
CA LEU A 11 19.63 -21.19 32.45
C LEU A 11 19.36 -22.10 33.64
N VAL A 12 18.38 -23.00 33.57
CA VAL A 12 18.03 -23.97 34.63
C VAL A 12 19.17 -25.00 34.81
N ALA A 13 19.81 -25.45 33.73
CA ALA A 13 20.92 -26.39 33.79
C ALA A 13 22.15 -25.81 34.53
N ALA A 14 22.32 -24.49 34.55
CA ALA A 14 23.37 -23.74 35.26
C ALA A 14 24.81 -24.34 35.13
N ARG A 15 25.07 -25.07 34.02
CA ARG A 15 26.38 -25.74 33.81
C ARG A 15 27.40 -24.78 33.21
N GLN A 16 28.16 -24.10 34.08
CA GLN A 16 29.20 -23.13 33.69
C GLN A 16 30.42 -23.75 33.01
N LYS A 17 30.63 -25.05 33.13
CA LYS A 17 31.81 -25.78 32.59
C LYS A 17 31.43 -26.75 31.44
N ALA A 18 30.31 -26.55 30.79
CA ALA A 18 29.95 -27.35 29.61
C ALA A 18 30.86 -26.96 28.42
N LEU A 19 31.09 -27.90 27.50
CA LEU A 19 32.01 -27.76 26.36
C LEU A 19 31.77 -26.50 25.54
N LEU A 20 30.53 -26.12 25.35
CA LEU A 20 30.12 -24.92 24.62
C LEU A 20 30.12 -23.66 25.50
N SER A 21 29.49 -23.69 26.68
CA SER A 21 29.36 -22.48 27.54
C SER A 21 30.64 -22.13 28.27
N GLY A 22 31.59 -23.08 28.40
CA GLY A 22 32.91 -22.83 29.01
C GLY A 22 33.95 -22.24 28.06
N HIS A 23 33.69 -22.17 26.76
CA HIS A 23 34.66 -21.66 25.79
C HIS A 23 34.76 -20.14 25.85
N VAL A 24 35.99 -19.60 25.96
CA VAL A 24 36.28 -18.18 26.18
C VAL A 24 35.63 -17.26 25.11
N VAL A 25 35.60 -17.70 23.87
CA VAL A 25 34.99 -16.92 22.78
C VAL A 25 33.48 -16.76 22.99
N ILE A 26 32.80 -17.84 23.37
CA ILE A 26 31.34 -17.83 23.59
C ILE A 26 31.01 -16.95 24.80
N GLN A 27 31.78 -17.03 25.86
CA GLN A 27 31.62 -16.16 27.03
C GLN A 27 31.82 -14.68 26.66
N ARG A 28 32.86 -14.35 25.86
CA ARG A 28 33.10 -12.97 25.41
C ARG A 28 31.95 -12.45 24.54
N ILE A 29 31.43 -13.25 23.63
CA ILE A 29 30.24 -12.88 22.81
C ILE A 29 29.05 -12.68 23.74
N GLY A 30 28.86 -13.53 24.74
CA GLY A 30 27.82 -13.37 25.76
C GLY A 30 27.94 -12.06 26.53
N ASP A 31 29.18 -11.71 26.97
CA ASP A 31 29.45 -10.44 27.67
C ASP A 31 29.05 -9.22 26.79
N TRP A 32 29.25 -9.31 25.47
CA TRP A 32 29.00 -8.21 24.51
C TRP A 32 27.59 -8.25 23.93
N SER A 33 26.81 -9.28 24.24
CA SER A 33 25.54 -9.56 23.57
C SER A 33 24.58 -8.38 23.54
N TYR A 34 24.48 -7.61 24.63
CA TYR A 34 23.61 -6.43 24.70
C TYR A 34 24.12 -5.31 23.78
N SER A 35 25.42 -5.00 23.80
CA SER A 35 26.00 -4.01 22.90
C SER A 35 25.92 -4.43 21.43
N LEU A 36 26.11 -5.74 21.12
CA LEU A 36 25.89 -6.29 19.77
C LEU A 36 24.43 -6.12 19.31
N TYR A 37 23.48 -6.41 20.20
CA TYR A 37 22.06 -6.22 19.94
C TYR A 37 21.72 -4.75 19.61
N LEU A 38 22.31 -3.79 20.31
CA LEU A 38 22.06 -2.37 20.04
C LEU A 38 22.61 -1.94 18.66
N TRP A 39 23.76 -2.46 18.23
CA TRP A 39 24.41 -2.04 16.98
C TRP A 39 23.93 -2.80 15.74
N HIS A 40 23.42 -4.05 15.87
CA HIS A 40 22.97 -4.79 14.70
C HIS A 40 21.80 -4.12 14.00
N TRP A 41 20.86 -3.54 14.75
CA TRP A 41 19.66 -2.94 14.19
C TRP A 41 19.94 -1.70 13.32
N PRO A 42 20.67 -0.68 13.76
CA PRO A 42 21.05 0.45 12.90
C PRO A 42 21.75 0.03 11.61
N LEU A 43 22.62 -0.99 11.68
CA LEU A 43 23.34 -1.47 10.50
C LEU A 43 22.42 -2.27 9.55
N ALA A 44 21.51 -3.06 10.07
CA ALA A 44 20.50 -3.74 9.26
C ALA A 44 19.57 -2.72 8.55
N VAL A 45 19.13 -1.68 9.27
CA VAL A 45 18.35 -0.57 8.68
C VAL A 45 19.16 0.16 7.61
N ALA A 46 20.46 0.40 7.83
CA ALA A 46 21.32 1.02 6.83
C ALA A 46 21.45 0.18 5.56
N LEU A 47 21.57 -1.15 5.66
CA LEU A 47 21.55 -2.05 4.49
C LEU A 47 20.26 -1.94 3.68
N VAL A 48 19.11 -1.93 4.36
CA VAL A 48 17.80 -1.76 3.70
C VAL A 48 17.71 -0.39 3.05
N TYR A 49 18.11 0.67 3.78
CA TYR A 49 18.05 2.04 3.27
C TYR A 49 18.93 2.26 2.04
N LEU A 50 20.09 1.61 1.99
CA LEU A 50 21.03 1.66 0.86
C LEU A 50 20.67 0.68 -0.27
N GLY A 51 19.63 -0.15 -0.11
CA GLY A 51 19.25 -1.16 -1.10
C GLY A 51 20.24 -2.34 -1.20
N LEU A 52 21.04 -2.57 -0.14
CA LEU A 52 22.11 -3.58 -0.10
C LEU A 52 21.73 -4.86 0.66
N GLN A 53 20.44 -5.04 0.99
CA GLN A 53 19.96 -6.20 1.75
C GLN A 53 20.14 -7.55 1.02
N GLY A 54 20.36 -7.54 -0.31
CA GLY A 54 20.69 -8.71 -1.12
C GLY A 54 22.17 -8.89 -1.43
N ASP A 55 23.02 -7.92 -1.06
CA ASP A 55 24.45 -7.97 -1.33
C ASP A 55 25.20 -8.71 -0.20
N THR A 56 25.74 -9.89 -0.52
CA THR A 56 26.45 -10.74 0.42
C THR A 56 27.67 -10.04 1.04
N ILE A 57 28.40 -9.23 0.27
CA ILE A 57 29.60 -8.51 0.74
C ILE A 57 29.18 -7.42 1.74
N ALA A 58 28.14 -6.65 1.40
CA ALA A 58 27.60 -5.61 2.27
C ALA A 58 27.08 -6.21 3.60
N ILE A 59 26.38 -7.36 3.54
CA ILE A 59 25.91 -8.09 4.72
C ILE A 59 27.09 -8.53 5.59
N LEU A 60 28.14 -9.14 5.00
CA LEU A 60 29.33 -9.55 5.76
C LEU A 60 30.07 -8.37 6.39
N CYS A 61 30.23 -7.27 5.65
CA CYS A 61 30.80 -6.03 6.18
C CYS A 61 29.97 -5.48 7.35
N SER A 62 28.65 -5.49 7.23
CA SER A 62 27.71 -5.07 8.28
C SER A 62 27.83 -5.94 9.53
N LEU A 63 27.96 -7.25 9.39
CA LEU A 63 28.18 -8.17 10.51
C LEU A 63 29.51 -7.88 11.20
N ILE A 64 30.61 -7.74 10.46
CA ILE A 64 31.94 -7.40 11.02
C ILE A 64 31.85 -6.06 11.77
N LEU A 65 31.22 -5.06 11.18
CA LEU A 65 31.03 -3.75 11.79
C LEU A 65 30.18 -3.83 13.08
N THR A 66 29.15 -4.68 13.09
CA THR A 66 28.34 -4.96 14.29
C THR A 66 29.19 -5.49 15.43
N PHE A 67 30.07 -6.47 15.17
CA PHE A 67 30.98 -7.02 16.19
C PHE A 67 31.98 -5.97 16.67
N LEU A 68 32.54 -5.18 15.78
CA LEU A 68 33.50 -4.13 16.12
C LEU A 68 32.87 -3.05 17.00
N LEU A 69 31.73 -2.51 16.58
CA LEU A 69 31.02 -1.46 17.31
C LEU A 69 30.43 -1.98 18.63
N GLY A 70 29.91 -3.20 18.65
CA GLY A 70 29.44 -3.84 19.87
C GLY A 70 30.55 -4.05 20.90
N TRP A 71 31.70 -4.57 20.47
CA TRP A 71 32.89 -4.68 21.33
C TRP A 71 33.39 -3.32 21.86
N LEU A 72 33.45 -2.32 20.97
CA LEU A 72 33.89 -0.97 21.33
C LEU A 72 32.92 -0.33 22.34
N SER A 73 31.62 -0.45 22.10
CA SER A 73 30.55 0.04 22.99
C SER A 73 30.60 -0.65 24.35
N PHE A 74 30.79 -1.97 24.39
CA PHE A 74 30.99 -2.71 25.63
C PHE A 74 32.22 -2.20 26.41
N ARG A 75 33.35 -2.02 25.73
CA ARG A 75 34.59 -1.63 26.37
C ARG A 75 34.63 -0.19 26.87
N LEU A 76 34.06 0.74 26.11
CA LEU A 76 34.12 2.18 26.38
C LEU A 76 32.93 2.71 27.18
N VAL A 77 31.78 2.10 27.04
CA VAL A 77 30.53 2.60 27.65
C VAL A 77 30.01 1.61 28.70
N GLU A 78 29.65 0.40 28.30
CA GLU A 78 28.93 -0.54 29.17
C GLU A 78 29.79 -1.00 30.36
N GLY A 79 31.02 -1.43 30.12
CA GLY A 79 31.96 -1.89 31.15
C GLY A 79 32.25 -0.81 32.19
N PRO A 80 32.71 0.40 31.78
CA PRO A 80 32.96 1.50 32.73
C PRO A 80 31.71 1.96 33.49
N THR A 81 30.55 2.03 32.86
CA THR A 81 29.30 2.41 33.53
C THR A 81 28.89 1.39 34.58
N ARG A 82 28.93 0.11 34.28
CA ARG A 82 28.63 -0.98 35.24
C ARG A 82 29.58 -0.98 36.45
N SER A 83 30.84 -0.65 36.24
CA SER A 83 31.85 -0.70 37.30
C SER A 83 31.96 0.58 38.14
N ARG A 84 31.68 1.77 37.56
CA ARG A 84 31.93 3.08 38.17
C ARG A 84 30.68 3.78 38.71
N LEU A 85 29.45 3.43 38.26
CA LEU A 85 28.23 4.03 38.76
C LEU A 85 27.84 3.44 40.14
N LYS A 86 28.68 3.70 41.17
CA LYS A 86 28.34 3.51 42.59
C LYS A 86 27.76 4.79 43.19
N MET A 87 26.84 5.45 42.45
CA MET A 87 26.20 6.67 42.90
C MET A 87 24.92 6.34 43.68
N PRO A 88 24.46 7.21 44.60
CA PRO A 88 23.16 7.07 45.20
C PRO A 88 22.06 7.04 44.11
N VAL A 89 20.98 6.31 44.37
CA VAL A 89 19.89 6.04 43.37
C VAL A 89 19.38 7.33 42.76
N THR A 90 19.17 8.38 43.54
CA THR A 90 18.69 9.69 43.06
C THR A 90 19.65 10.35 42.07
N ALA A 91 20.97 10.30 42.32
CA ALA A 91 21.96 10.86 41.39
C ALA A 91 22.06 10.02 40.10
N THR A 92 21.99 8.69 40.23
CA THR A 92 21.96 7.77 39.08
C THR A 92 20.76 8.03 38.18
N THR A 93 19.54 8.14 38.76
CA THR A 93 18.32 8.42 37.99
C THR A 93 18.36 9.78 37.31
N SER A 94 18.89 10.82 37.97
CA SER A 94 19.04 12.13 37.37
C SER A 94 20.01 12.12 36.17
N VAL A 95 21.18 11.45 36.31
CA VAL A 95 22.15 11.31 35.21
C VAL A 95 21.57 10.54 34.04
N LEU A 96 20.85 9.44 34.29
CA LEU A 96 20.19 8.66 33.24
C LEU A 96 19.09 9.46 32.54
N ALA A 97 18.27 10.22 33.30
CA ALA A 97 17.23 11.06 32.72
C ALA A 97 17.81 12.17 31.85
N CYS A 98 18.89 12.84 32.31
CA CYS A 98 19.59 13.85 31.50
C CYS A 98 20.21 13.25 30.23
N ALA A 99 20.86 12.07 30.34
CA ALA A 99 21.45 11.41 29.18
C ALA A 99 20.38 10.97 28.17
N ALA A 100 19.25 10.44 28.65
CA ALA A 100 18.12 10.09 27.81
C ALA A 100 17.50 11.31 27.11
N ALA A 101 17.32 12.41 27.83
CA ALA A 101 16.82 13.68 27.28
C ALA A 101 17.78 14.24 26.21
N LEU A 102 19.08 14.26 26.47
CA LEU A 102 20.08 14.72 25.51
C LEU A 102 20.16 13.83 24.26
N ALA A 103 19.99 12.52 24.41
CA ALA A 103 19.96 11.59 23.28
C ALA A 103 18.66 11.72 22.47
N ALA A 104 17.53 11.97 23.12
CA ALA A 104 16.22 12.10 22.47
C ALA A 104 16.01 13.49 21.82
N ALA A 105 16.59 14.56 22.36
CA ALA A 105 16.36 15.92 21.92
C ALA A 105 16.58 16.16 20.41
N PRO A 106 17.67 15.68 19.77
CA PRO A 106 17.85 15.80 18.33
C PRO A 106 16.75 15.08 17.53
N GLY A 107 16.37 13.88 17.97
CA GLY A 107 15.30 13.10 17.33
C GLY A 107 13.94 13.79 17.41
N VAL A 108 13.62 14.34 18.60
CA VAL A 108 12.39 15.14 18.79
C VAL A 108 12.43 16.42 17.94
N GLY A 109 13.58 17.10 17.86
CA GLY A 109 13.75 18.29 17.02
C GLY A 109 13.51 17.98 15.53
N ILE A 110 14.06 16.88 15.03
CA ILE A 110 13.86 16.43 13.64
C ILE A 110 12.39 16.07 13.41
N TYR A 111 11.75 15.37 14.35
CA TYR A 111 10.35 14.99 14.26
C TYR A 111 9.42 16.20 14.20
N LEU A 112 9.61 17.20 15.10
CA LEU A 112 8.80 18.40 15.15
C LEU A 112 8.95 19.31 13.92
N GLN A 113 10.07 19.19 13.20
CA GLN A 113 10.33 19.93 11.96
C GLN A 113 9.96 19.12 10.70
N ASN A 114 9.29 17.97 10.85
CA ASN A 114 9.00 17.04 9.74
C ASN A 114 10.25 16.67 8.92
N GLY A 115 11.38 16.47 9.59
CA GLY A 115 12.66 16.16 8.98
C GLY A 115 13.71 17.26 9.16
N VAL A 116 14.68 17.29 8.27
CA VAL A 116 15.71 18.35 8.19
C VAL A 116 15.56 19.03 6.83
N PRO A 117 14.86 20.18 6.75
CA PRO A 117 14.66 20.90 5.50
C PRO A 117 15.99 21.24 4.83
N GLY A 118 16.05 21.12 3.50
CA GLY A 118 17.25 21.42 2.71
C GLY A 118 18.40 20.40 2.83
N ARG A 119 18.17 19.26 3.49
CA ARG A 119 19.13 18.16 3.55
C ARG A 119 19.33 17.48 2.21
N LEU A 120 18.29 17.43 1.42
CA LEU A 120 18.26 16.81 0.09
C LEU A 120 18.22 17.89 -0.98
N SER A 121 18.59 17.55 -2.23
CA SER A 121 18.34 18.45 -3.35
C SER A 121 16.83 18.62 -3.58
N ALA A 122 16.43 19.73 -4.16
CA ALA A 122 15.00 20.01 -4.46
C ALA A 122 14.38 18.91 -5.35
N GLU A 123 15.16 18.32 -6.25
CA GLU A 123 14.73 17.20 -7.10
C GLU A 123 14.38 15.97 -6.24
N VAL A 124 15.26 15.58 -5.33
CA VAL A 124 15.06 14.43 -4.45
C VAL A 124 13.93 14.68 -3.46
N GLU A 125 13.84 15.89 -2.90
CA GLU A 125 12.70 16.27 -2.04
C GLU A 125 11.38 16.21 -2.81
N GLY A 126 11.35 16.66 -4.08
CA GLY A 126 10.17 16.56 -4.95
C GLY A 126 9.72 15.12 -5.19
N ILE A 127 10.66 14.18 -5.38
CA ILE A 127 10.34 12.75 -5.55
C ILE A 127 9.72 12.20 -4.26
N PHE A 128 10.32 12.46 -3.08
CA PHE A 128 9.76 11.97 -1.82
C PHE A 128 8.42 12.61 -1.46
N ALA A 129 8.20 13.88 -1.85
CA ALA A 129 6.95 14.60 -1.59
C ALA A 129 5.75 13.95 -2.30
N GLU A 130 5.98 13.22 -3.41
CA GLU A 130 4.90 12.50 -4.11
C GLU A 130 4.27 11.37 -3.27
N ALA A 131 4.93 10.91 -2.19
CA ALA A 131 4.32 9.98 -1.23
C ALA A 131 3.17 10.63 -0.43
N GLU A 132 3.16 11.95 -0.29
CA GLU A 132 2.11 12.71 0.39
C GLU A 132 1.16 13.42 -0.60
N ASN A 133 1.44 13.34 -1.90
CA ASN A 133 0.61 13.93 -2.96
C ASN A 133 -0.62 13.08 -3.25
N ARG A 134 -1.44 12.84 -2.24
CA ARG A 134 -2.67 12.05 -2.29
C ARG A 134 -3.89 12.94 -2.11
N ASN A 135 -5.07 12.39 -2.32
CA ASN A 135 -6.32 13.11 -2.07
C ASN A 135 -6.28 13.80 -0.69
N PRO A 136 -6.30 15.15 -0.62
CA PRO A 136 -6.14 15.87 0.64
C PRO A 136 -7.30 15.68 1.62
N ARG A 137 -8.46 15.21 1.14
CA ARG A 137 -9.62 14.90 1.95
C ARG A 137 -9.76 13.39 2.25
N MET A 138 -8.73 12.59 1.93
CA MET A 138 -8.77 11.14 2.11
C MET A 138 -9.07 10.77 3.58
N GLU A 139 -8.45 11.43 4.56
CA GLU A 139 -8.67 11.15 5.97
C GLU A 139 -10.08 11.54 6.46
N GLU A 140 -10.68 12.57 5.83
CA GLU A 140 -12.04 13.02 6.14
C GLU A 140 -13.10 12.13 5.48
N CYS A 141 -12.89 11.78 4.21
CA CYS A 141 -13.92 11.23 3.33
C CYS A 141 -13.84 9.72 3.14
N HIS A 142 -12.63 9.15 3.17
CA HIS A 142 -12.46 7.72 3.03
C HIS A 142 -12.80 7.03 4.35
N ALA A 143 -13.97 6.45 4.45
CA ALA A 143 -14.43 5.82 5.67
C ALA A 143 -13.54 4.63 6.06
N VAL A 144 -12.97 4.69 7.26
CA VAL A 144 -12.17 3.60 7.83
C VAL A 144 -13.04 2.62 8.60
N ASP A 145 -14.09 3.12 9.24
CA ASP A 145 -14.97 2.39 10.16
C ASP A 145 -16.43 2.34 9.71
N GLY A 146 -16.73 2.80 8.51
CA GLY A 146 -18.08 2.81 7.91
C GLY A 146 -19.06 3.80 8.52
N ARG A 147 -18.64 4.64 9.47
CA ARG A 147 -19.55 5.58 10.16
C ARG A 147 -19.99 6.76 9.31
N ASN A 148 -19.20 7.14 8.31
CA ASN A 148 -19.41 8.32 7.48
C ASN A 148 -19.88 7.98 6.06
N VAL A 149 -20.48 6.83 5.87
CA VAL A 149 -20.96 6.40 4.56
C VAL A 149 -22.45 6.61 4.44
N PRO A 150 -22.88 7.16 3.31
CA PRO A 150 -22.21 7.85 2.21
C PRO A 150 -22.24 9.36 2.47
N GLY A 151 -21.09 10.01 2.62
CA GLY A 151 -21.12 11.36 3.18
C GLY A 151 -20.34 12.46 2.49
N CYS A 152 -19.25 12.16 1.78
CA CYS A 152 -18.45 13.20 1.13
C CYS A 152 -18.85 13.46 -0.31
N THR A 153 -18.77 14.73 -0.69
CA THR A 153 -18.93 15.18 -2.07
C THR A 153 -17.71 15.98 -2.50
N TYR A 154 -17.36 15.85 -3.79
CA TYR A 154 -16.25 16.58 -4.42
C TYR A 154 -16.78 17.37 -5.61
N GLY A 155 -16.76 18.68 -5.56
CA GLY A 155 -17.22 19.58 -6.59
C GLY A 155 -18.39 20.46 -6.17
N GLY A 156 -19.33 20.74 -7.09
CA GLY A 156 -20.45 21.67 -6.91
C GLY A 156 -21.65 21.11 -6.15
N ASP A 157 -22.83 21.68 -6.42
CA ASP A 157 -24.05 21.38 -5.63
C ASP A 157 -24.94 20.29 -6.24
N THR A 158 -24.76 19.93 -7.52
CA THR A 158 -25.61 18.96 -8.23
C THR A 158 -24.87 17.64 -8.41
N LEU A 159 -25.51 16.53 -8.09
CA LEU A 159 -24.89 15.20 -8.24
C LEU A 159 -24.65 14.87 -9.72
N GLY A 160 -23.40 14.60 -10.07
CA GLY A 160 -22.93 14.29 -11.42
C GLY A 160 -22.46 12.86 -11.60
N ALA A 161 -21.88 12.25 -10.56
CA ALA A 161 -21.43 10.86 -10.58
C ALA A 161 -21.33 10.28 -9.16
N ILE A 162 -21.31 8.96 -9.07
CA ILE A 162 -21.04 8.22 -7.84
C ILE A 162 -19.74 7.42 -8.05
N VAL A 163 -18.81 7.47 -7.10
CA VAL A 163 -17.62 6.62 -7.07
C VAL A 163 -17.73 5.68 -5.87
N ILE A 164 -17.69 4.37 -6.11
CA ILE A 164 -17.76 3.34 -5.06
C ILE A 164 -16.55 2.41 -5.14
N GLY A 165 -16.03 2.03 -3.97
CA GLY A 165 -14.96 1.04 -3.90
C GLY A 165 -14.09 1.15 -2.66
N ASP A 166 -12.88 0.60 -2.80
CA ASP A 166 -11.87 0.55 -1.74
C ASP A 166 -10.91 1.76 -1.79
N SER A 167 -9.71 1.62 -1.23
CA SER A 167 -8.69 2.68 -1.22
C SER A 167 -8.25 3.13 -2.61
N HIS A 168 -8.34 2.26 -3.63
CA HIS A 168 -8.07 2.65 -5.02
C HIS A 168 -9.13 3.63 -5.54
N ALA A 169 -10.40 3.48 -5.15
CA ALA A 169 -11.45 4.43 -5.47
C ALA A 169 -11.18 5.79 -4.80
N ALA A 170 -10.82 5.80 -3.52
CA ALA A 170 -10.47 7.01 -2.80
C ALA A 170 -9.28 7.76 -3.40
N SER A 171 -8.34 7.04 -4.04
CA SER A 171 -7.16 7.64 -4.68
C SER A 171 -7.50 8.37 -5.99
N VAL A 172 -8.59 7.99 -6.68
CA VAL A 172 -8.94 8.54 -8.01
C VAL A 172 -10.24 9.36 -8.01
N VAL A 173 -10.95 9.45 -6.90
CA VAL A 173 -12.23 10.19 -6.82
C VAL A 173 -12.11 11.63 -7.32
N ARG A 174 -11.01 12.32 -7.02
CA ARG A 174 -10.74 13.67 -7.50
C ARG A 174 -10.44 13.75 -9.00
N SER A 175 -9.97 12.67 -9.57
CA SER A 175 -9.80 12.60 -11.03
C SER A 175 -11.16 12.49 -11.74
N VAL A 176 -12.11 11.80 -11.12
CA VAL A 176 -13.51 11.78 -11.59
C VAL A 176 -14.16 13.15 -11.42
N GLU A 177 -13.95 13.83 -10.28
CA GLU A 177 -14.39 15.23 -10.07
C GLU A 177 -13.92 16.15 -11.20
N LYS A 178 -12.63 16.09 -11.52
CA LYS A 178 -12.03 16.93 -12.57
C LYS A 178 -12.51 16.58 -13.99
N ALA A 179 -13.04 15.38 -14.19
CA ALA A 179 -13.60 14.91 -15.45
C ALA A 179 -15.07 15.30 -15.63
N LEU A 180 -15.74 15.84 -14.62
CA LEU A 180 -17.14 16.25 -14.70
C LEU A 180 -17.32 17.34 -15.77
N PRO A 181 -18.40 17.30 -16.55
CA PRO A 181 -18.63 18.25 -17.65
C PRO A 181 -18.98 19.66 -17.19
N SER A 182 -19.17 19.91 -15.90
CA SER A 182 -19.49 21.21 -15.34
C SER A 182 -19.02 21.31 -13.89
N GLU A 183 -18.48 22.48 -13.49
CA GLU A 183 -18.11 22.81 -12.11
C GLU A 183 -19.32 22.84 -11.14
N GLN A 184 -20.54 22.86 -11.65
CA GLN A 184 -21.76 22.80 -10.83
C GLN A 184 -22.05 21.36 -10.35
N LEU A 185 -21.42 20.37 -10.98
CA LEU A 185 -21.58 18.98 -10.63
C LEU A 185 -20.60 18.55 -9.54
N HIS A 186 -21.01 17.56 -8.74
CA HIS A 186 -20.12 16.91 -7.78
C HIS A 186 -20.12 15.39 -7.95
N VAL A 187 -19.06 14.79 -7.44
CA VAL A 187 -18.94 13.35 -7.26
C VAL A 187 -19.36 13.00 -5.82
N LEU A 188 -20.22 12.02 -5.66
CA LEU A 188 -20.53 11.41 -4.38
C LEU A 188 -19.55 10.28 -4.10
N ASP A 189 -18.81 10.39 -3.00
CA ASP A 189 -17.76 9.44 -2.59
C ASP A 189 -18.35 8.36 -1.67
N TRP A 190 -18.45 7.15 -2.20
CA TRP A 190 -18.82 5.93 -1.48
C TRP A 190 -17.59 5.02 -1.36
N THR A 191 -16.53 5.48 -0.70
CA THR A 191 -15.33 4.68 -0.51
C THR A 191 -15.18 4.21 0.93
N LEU A 192 -14.80 2.93 1.10
CA LEU A 192 -14.55 2.32 2.39
C LEU A 192 -13.25 1.52 2.34
N ASN A 193 -12.34 1.80 3.29
CA ASN A 193 -11.03 1.18 3.31
C ASN A 193 -11.10 -0.35 3.26
N THR A 194 -10.36 -0.93 2.34
CA THR A 194 -10.27 -2.39 2.12
C THR A 194 -11.59 -3.09 1.79
N CYS A 195 -12.66 -2.37 1.48
CA CYS A 195 -13.96 -2.92 1.09
C CYS A 195 -14.11 -2.92 -0.43
N GLN A 196 -13.90 -4.06 -1.07
CA GLN A 196 -14.26 -4.23 -2.47
C GLN A 196 -15.79 -4.22 -2.63
N THR A 197 -16.27 -3.77 -3.78
CA THR A 197 -17.71 -3.67 -4.10
C THR A 197 -18.31 -5.07 -4.30
N ILE A 198 -18.34 -5.83 -3.20
CA ILE A 198 -18.82 -7.22 -3.16
C ILE A 198 -19.80 -7.37 -2.00
N ARG A 199 -21.05 -7.76 -2.33
CA ARG A 199 -22.10 -7.99 -1.36
C ARG A 199 -21.74 -9.15 -0.41
N GLY A 200 -21.95 -8.96 0.89
CA GLY A 200 -21.70 -9.98 1.90
C GLY A 200 -20.24 -10.17 2.27
N LEU A 201 -19.32 -9.27 1.87
CA LEU A 201 -17.89 -9.38 2.15
C LEU A 201 -17.59 -9.15 3.63
N LYS A 202 -17.00 -10.17 4.27
CA LYS A 202 -16.60 -10.20 5.69
C LYS A 202 -15.09 -10.25 5.83
N LYS A 203 -14.57 -9.91 7.03
CA LYS A 203 -13.14 -9.94 7.31
C LYS A 203 -12.84 -10.84 8.51
N ALA A 204 -11.83 -11.69 8.34
CA ALA A 204 -11.35 -12.56 9.40
C ALA A 204 -10.82 -11.76 10.60
N ASN A 205 -11.12 -12.20 11.81
CA ASN A 205 -10.70 -11.55 13.05
C ASN A 205 -11.19 -10.09 13.24
N ASP A 206 -12.22 -9.69 12.47
CA ASP A 206 -12.81 -8.34 12.54
C ASP A 206 -14.33 -8.48 12.30
N PRO A 207 -15.10 -8.93 13.31
CA PRO A 207 -16.54 -9.15 13.15
C PRO A 207 -17.33 -7.85 12.94
N ASP A 208 -16.74 -6.71 13.33
CA ASP A 208 -17.33 -5.38 13.17
C ASP A 208 -16.93 -4.71 11.83
N PHE A 209 -16.29 -5.46 10.91
CA PHE A 209 -15.90 -4.93 9.62
C PHE A 209 -17.13 -4.49 8.80
N PRO A 210 -17.27 -3.20 8.51
CA PRO A 210 -18.54 -2.62 8.07
C PRO A 210 -18.87 -2.85 6.58
N CYS A 211 -18.06 -3.58 5.82
CA CYS A 211 -18.17 -3.70 4.36
C CYS A 211 -19.51 -4.29 3.91
N GLU A 212 -20.01 -5.34 4.57
CA GLU A 212 -21.31 -5.94 4.24
C GLU A 212 -22.44 -4.92 4.40
N ALA A 213 -22.52 -4.24 5.54
CA ALA A 213 -23.53 -3.22 5.81
C ALA A 213 -23.40 -2.02 4.84
N PHE A 214 -22.16 -1.63 4.51
CA PHE A 214 -21.87 -0.55 3.59
C PHE A 214 -22.41 -0.83 2.18
N ILE A 215 -22.11 -2.01 1.63
CA ILE A 215 -22.57 -2.39 0.28
C ILE A 215 -24.10 -2.52 0.24
N GLU A 216 -24.72 -3.10 1.28
CA GLU A 216 -26.17 -3.16 1.38
C GLU A 216 -26.81 -1.76 1.40
N GLN A 217 -26.26 -0.84 2.18
CA GLN A 217 -26.73 0.55 2.22
C GLN A 217 -26.54 1.25 0.87
N ALA A 218 -25.38 1.06 0.21
CA ALA A 218 -25.11 1.63 -1.10
C ALA A 218 -26.13 1.12 -2.16
N LEU A 219 -26.48 -0.17 -2.13
CA LEU A 219 -27.49 -0.74 -3.00
C LEU A 219 -28.89 -0.15 -2.74
N LEU A 220 -29.26 0.07 -1.48
CA LEU A 220 -30.53 0.70 -1.15
C LEU A 220 -30.59 2.15 -1.63
N LEU A 221 -29.56 2.94 -1.33
CA LEU A 221 -29.48 4.34 -1.75
C LEU A 221 -29.37 4.51 -3.27
N ASN A 222 -28.75 3.54 -3.93
CA ASN A 222 -28.65 3.54 -5.39
C ASN A 222 -30.03 3.60 -6.08
N ALA A 223 -31.05 2.99 -5.49
CA ALA A 223 -32.42 2.99 -6.06
C ALA A 223 -33.09 4.36 -5.96
N ASP A 224 -32.72 5.20 -5.01
CA ASP A 224 -33.34 6.51 -4.76
C ASP A 224 -32.65 7.66 -5.54
N ILE A 225 -31.48 7.42 -6.12
CA ILE A 225 -30.76 8.41 -6.91
C ILE A 225 -31.23 8.39 -8.36
N GLU A 226 -31.23 9.57 -8.99
CA GLU A 226 -31.65 9.75 -10.40
C GLU A 226 -30.93 8.79 -11.34
N PRO A 227 -31.65 8.05 -12.23
CA PRO A 227 -31.04 7.00 -13.06
C PRO A 227 -29.92 7.47 -14.02
N HIS A 228 -29.95 8.75 -14.41
CA HIS A 228 -28.96 9.30 -15.34
C HIS A 228 -27.59 9.58 -14.71
N VAL A 229 -27.47 9.47 -13.38
CA VAL A 229 -26.21 9.64 -12.68
C VAL A 229 -25.39 8.34 -12.77
N PRO A 230 -24.22 8.32 -13.44
CA PRO A 230 -23.43 7.11 -13.58
C PRO A 230 -22.78 6.69 -12.27
N LEU A 231 -22.58 5.38 -12.11
CA LEU A 231 -21.80 4.77 -11.02
C LEU A 231 -20.45 4.27 -11.55
N ILE A 232 -19.37 4.67 -10.90
CA ILE A 232 -18.02 4.25 -11.25
C ILE A 232 -17.48 3.37 -10.11
N ILE A 233 -17.20 2.11 -10.42
CA ILE A 233 -16.65 1.12 -9.47
C ILE A 233 -15.14 1.07 -9.65
N VAL A 234 -14.38 1.22 -8.56
CA VAL A 234 -12.93 1.11 -8.55
C VAL A 234 -12.47 0.23 -7.39
N ASN A 235 -11.81 -0.88 -7.70
CA ASN A 235 -11.40 -1.86 -6.69
C ASN A 235 -10.03 -2.47 -6.99
N ARG A 236 -9.25 -2.75 -5.95
CA ARG A 236 -8.07 -3.62 -6.01
C ARG A 236 -8.48 -5.10 -5.97
N LEU A 237 -9.09 -5.61 -7.06
CA LEU A 237 -9.55 -7.00 -7.11
C LEU A 237 -8.41 -8.01 -7.03
N SER A 238 -7.29 -7.76 -7.71
CA SER A 238 -6.14 -8.69 -7.70
C SER A 238 -5.53 -8.84 -6.31
N GLY A 239 -5.50 -7.77 -5.51
CA GLY A 239 -5.09 -7.83 -4.11
C GLY A 239 -6.00 -8.72 -3.25
N LEU A 240 -7.32 -8.68 -3.47
CA LEU A 240 -8.27 -9.60 -2.84
C LEU A 240 -8.04 -11.05 -3.27
N LEU A 241 -7.93 -11.28 -4.58
CA LEU A 241 -7.93 -12.62 -5.19
C LEU A 241 -6.60 -13.37 -5.00
N PHE A 242 -5.47 -12.68 -5.02
CA PHE A 242 -4.14 -13.27 -4.99
C PHE A 242 -3.27 -12.83 -3.81
N GLY A 243 -3.70 -11.83 -3.05
CA GLY A 243 -2.91 -11.21 -1.98
C GLY A 243 -2.01 -10.08 -2.48
N GLN A 244 -1.12 -9.62 -1.59
CA GLN A 244 -0.20 -8.53 -1.88
C GLN A 244 0.76 -8.88 -3.02
N ASN A 245 1.20 -7.89 -3.78
CA ASN A 245 2.15 -8.03 -4.88
C ASN A 245 3.59 -7.71 -4.47
N GLU A 246 3.80 -7.33 -3.24
CA GLU A 246 5.12 -6.98 -2.68
C GLU A 246 5.98 -8.23 -2.56
N GLY A 247 7.08 -8.31 -3.31
CA GLY A 247 8.22 -9.21 -3.24
C GLY A 247 8.06 -10.62 -2.62
N PRO A 248 9.10 -11.43 -2.51
CA PRO A 248 9.02 -12.75 -1.91
C PRO A 248 8.84 -12.66 -0.39
N GLY A 249 7.63 -12.35 0.02
CA GLY A 249 7.19 -12.43 1.42
C GLY A 249 7.03 -13.89 1.86
N PRO A 250 6.80 -14.17 3.14
CA PRO A 250 6.61 -15.52 3.68
C PRO A 250 5.31 -16.13 3.13
N GLY A 251 5.39 -16.81 1.98
CA GLY A 251 4.32 -17.61 1.41
C GLY A 251 3.02 -16.85 1.10
N ILE A 252 2.17 -17.42 0.27
CA ILE A 252 0.82 -16.86 0.01
C ILE A 252 0.03 -16.92 1.31
N GLN A 253 -0.19 -15.75 1.93
CA GLN A 253 -0.99 -15.68 3.15
C GLN A 253 -2.43 -16.12 2.87
N PRO A 254 -3.10 -16.79 3.83
CA PRO A 254 -4.51 -17.14 3.70
C PRO A 254 -5.35 -15.88 3.46
N PRO A 255 -6.52 -16.01 2.81
CA PRO A 255 -7.40 -14.86 2.61
C PRO A 255 -7.86 -14.30 3.96
N SER A 256 -7.78 -12.99 4.09
CA SER A 256 -8.32 -12.27 5.25
C SER A 256 -9.79 -11.92 5.09
N LYS A 257 -10.37 -12.13 3.91
CA LYS A 257 -11.77 -11.82 3.59
C LYS A 257 -12.48 -13.07 3.07
N TYR A 258 -13.78 -13.14 3.31
CA TYR A 258 -14.61 -14.30 2.95
C TYR A 258 -16.08 -13.88 2.80
N LEU A 259 -16.88 -14.72 2.15
CA LEU A 259 -18.34 -14.55 2.02
C LEU A 259 -19.07 -15.54 2.94
N SER A 260 -19.03 -16.81 2.59
CA SER A 260 -19.73 -17.87 3.30
C SER A 260 -18.91 -18.43 4.47
N GLU A 261 -17.64 -18.80 4.20
CA GLU A 261 -16.72 -19.40 5.17
C GLU A 261 -15.30 -18.90 4.98
N LEU A 262 -14.53 -18.82 6.08
CA LEU A 262 -13.12 -18.45 6.05
C LEU A 262 -12.30 -19.62 5.48
N ARG A 263 -11.61 -19.34 4.35
CA ARG A 263 -10.77 -20.33 3.68
C ARG A 263 -9.30 -20.21 4.12
N THR A 264 -8.57 -21.30 3.98
CA THR A 264 -7.14 -21.38 4.32
C THR A 264 -6.22 -20.99 3.15
N ALA A 265 -6.76 -20.93 1.92
CA ALA A 265 -6.02 -20.62 0.70
C ALA A 265 -6.87 -19.76 -0.26
N ARG A 266 -6.20 -19.01 -1.12
CA ARG A 266 -6.81 -18.31 -2.27
C ARG A 266 -6.86 -19.23 -3.49
N ASP A 267 -7.50 -20.40 -3.31
CA ASP A 267 -7.67 -21.38 -4.36
C ASP A 267 -8.69 -20.95 -5.43
N GLU A 268 -8.92 -21.77 -6.42
CA GLU A 268 -9.87 -21.49 -7.50
C GLU A 268 -11.29 -21.33 -6.98
N THR A 269 -11.70 -22.10 -5.99
CA THR A 269 -13.02 -22.02 -5.37
C THR A 269 -13.23 -20.66 -4.70
N TYR A 270 -12.25 -20.21 -3.93
CA TYR A 270 -12.27 -18.88 -3.32
C TYR A 270 -12.38 -17.76 -4.38
N ARG A 271 -11.53 -17.83 -5.40
CA ARG A 271 -11.53 -16.80 -6.46
C ARG A 271 -12.83 -16.77 -7.24
N ASN A 272 -13.42 -17.93 -7.54
CA ASN A 272 -14.71 -18.02 -8.24
C ASN A 272 -15.86 -17.51 -7.38
N GLU A 273 -15.89 -17.81 -6.07
CA GLU A 273 -16.88 -17.28 -5.13
C GLU A 273 -16.84 -15.74 -5.10
N MET A 274 -15.64 -15.14 -5.00
CA MET A 274 -15.47 -13.67 -5.04
C MET A 274 -15.88 -13.08 -6.38
N LYS A 275 -15.51 -13.71 -7.50
CA LYS A 275 -15.90 -13.29 -8.84
C LYS A 275 -17.41 -13.27 -9.02
N GLU A 276 -18.08 -14.36 -8.65
CA GLU A 276 -19.54 -14.48 -8.81
C GLU A 276 -20.27 -13.43 -7.99
N SER A 277 -19.86 -13.22 -6.73
CA SER A 277 -20.47 -12.20 -5.88
C SER A 277 -20.20 -10.79 -6.37
N PHE A 278 -18.99 -10.51 -6.87
CA PHE A 278 -18.68 -9.22 -7.51
C PHE A 278 -19.59 -8.96 -8.71
N VAL A 279 -19.68 -9.91 -9.66
CA VAL A 279 -20.52 -9.76 -10.84
C VAL A 279 -21.99 -9.59 -10.47
N GLN A 280 -22.50 -10.36 -9.51
CA GLN A 280 -23.87 -10.20 -9.02
C GLN A 280 -24.09 -8.80 -8.42
N THR A 281 -23.14 -8.28 -7.63
CA THR A 281 -23.24 -6.94 -7.04
C THR A 281 -23.25 -5.86 -8.12
N VAL A 282 -22.42 -5.98 -9.15
CA VAL A 282 -22.44 -5.09 -10.33
C VAL A 282 -23.80 -5.14 -11.02
N CYS A 283 -24.35 -6.34 -11.24
CA CYS A 283 -25.67 -6.49 -11.85
C CYS A 283 -26.80 -5.81 -11.05
N GLU A 284 -26.70 -5.84 -9.70
CA GLU A 284 -27.69 -5.13 -8.87
C GLU A 284 -27.64 -3.62 -9.09
N PHE A 285 -26.44 -3.03 -9.13
CA PHE A 285 -26.27 -1.59 -9.42
C PHE A 285 -26.74 -1.24 -10.84
N SER A 286 -26.47 -2.10 -11.82
CA SER A 286 -26.82 -1.88 -13.24
C SER A 286 -28.32 -1.93 -13.53
N LYS A 287 -29.16 -2.36 -12.59
CA LYS A 287 -30.60 -2.36 -12.76
C LYS A 287 -31.22 -0.94 -12.87
N THR A 288 -30.54 0.05 -12.30
CA THR A 288 -31.08 1.40 -12.13
C THR A 288 -30.27 2.48 -12.85
N ARG A 289 -29.03 2.20 -13.26
CA ARG A 289 -28.13 3.19 -13.88
C ARG A 289 -27.00 2.57 -14.69
N ASP A 290 -26.33 3.39 -15.47
CA ASP A 290 -25.10 3.00 -16.15
C ASP A 290 -23.98 2.78 -15.13
N VAL A 291 -23.31 1.62 -15.23
CA VAL A 291 -22.20 1.24 -14.38
C VAL A 291 -20.92 1.15 -15.20
N PHE A 292 -19.91 1.87 -14.74
CA PHE A 292 -18.56 1.86 -15.28
C PHE A 292 -17.63 1.22 -14.26
N ILE A 293 -16.70 0.39 -14.72
CA ILE A 293 -15.72 -0.29 -13.84
C ILE A 293 -14.34 0.09 -14.31
N LEU A 294 -13.53 0.73 -13.44
CA LEU A 294 -12.13 0.98 -13.75
C LEU A 294 -11.39 -0.35 -13.77
N GLY A 295 -10.68 -0.63 -14.85
CA GLY A 295 -9.76 -1.76 -14.95
C GLY A 295 -8.66 -1.69 -13.91
N PRO A 296 -7.96 -2.80 -13.64
CA PRO A 296 -6.92 -2.81 -12.62
C PRO A 296 -5.85 -1.75 -12.86
N ILE A 297 -5.57 -0.95 -11.83
CA ILE A 297 -4.40 -0.07 -11.78
C ILE A 297 -3.16 -0.98 -11.65
N PRO A 298 -2.06 -0.74 -12.39
CA PRO A 298 -0.84 -1.51 -12.26
C PRO A 298 -0.32 -1.52 -10.82
N GLU A 299 -0.17 -2.71 -10.23
CA GLU A 299 0.43 -2.91 -8.92
C GLU A 299 1.95 -3.06 -9.08
N LEU A 300 2.72 -2.09 -8.64
CA LEU A 300 4.18 -2.11 -8.69
C LEU A 300 4.74 -2.89 -7.48
N ILE A 301 5.86 -3.59 -7.65
CA ILE A 301 6.42 -4.45 -6.60
C ILE A 301 7.10 -3.63 -5.50
N LEU A 302 7.49 -2.40 -5.81
CA LEU A 302 8.27 -1.52 -4.96
C LEU A 302 7.52 -0.20 -4.72
N ASP A 303 7.59 0.30 -3.49
CA ASP A 303 7.15 1.65 -3.14
C ASP A 303 7.87 2.68 -4.03
N VAL A 304 7.12 3.34 -4.90
CA VAL A 304 7.67 4.15 -5.99
C VAL A 304 8.42 5.38 -5.49
N PRO A 305 7.83 6.28 -4.68
CA PRO A 305 8.55 7.47 -4.20
C PRO A 305 9.78 7.12 -3.37
N LYS A 306 9.67 6.12 -2.49
CA LYS A 306 10.81 5.71 -1.65
C LYS A 306 11.94 5.11 -2.46
N THR A 307 11.61 4.26 -3.44
CA THR A 307 12.62 3.61 -4.28
C THR A 307 13.33 4.62 -5.17
N MET A 308 12.57 5.46 -5.86
CA MET A 308 13.12 6.48 -6.74
C MET A 308 13.89 7.54 -5.96
N GLY A 309 13.34 8.05 -4.86
CA GLY A 309 13.98 9.06 -4.02
C GLY A 309 15.31 8.59 -3.42
N ARG A 310 15.37 7.34 -2.93
CA ARG A 310 16.62 6.74 -2.43
C ARG A 310 17.66 6.57 -3.52
N ALA A 311 17.26 6.09 -4.68
CA ALA A 311 18.15 5.93 -5.82
C ALA A 311 18.70 7.28 -6.31
N ALA A 312 17.86 8.30 -6.40
CA ALA A 312 18.27 9.65 -6.76
C ALA A 312 19.21 10.26 -5.70
N GLN A 313 18.92 10.07 -4.41
CA GLN A 313 19.80 10.51 -3.32
C GLN A 313 21.21 9.87 -3.40
N LEU A 314 21.30 8.64 -3.89
CA LEU A 314 22.56 7.93 -4.11
C LEU A 314 23.23 8.25 -5.46
N GLY A 315 22.70 9.20 -6.23
CA GLY A 315 23.19 9.55 -7.56
C GLY A 315 22.97 8.46 -8.61
N LYS A 316 22.00 7.55 -8.39
CA LYS A 316 21.63 6.46 -9.30
C LYS A 316 20.14 6.50 -9.60
N PRO A 317 19.65 7.53 -10.32
CA PRO A 317 18.22 7.64 -10.61
C PRO A 317 17.73 6.37 -11.31
N THR A 318 16.59 5.87 -10.88
CA THR A 318 15.97 4.66 -11.40
C THR A 318 14.48 4.89 -11.62
N ARG A 319 13.91 4.16 -12.56
CA ARG A 319 12.46 4.06 -12.75
C ARG A 319 11.95 2.81 -12.05
N VAL A 320 10.77 2.89 -11.46
CA VAL A 320 10.01 1.73 -10.99
C VAL A 320 8.99 1.37 -12.06
N SER A 321 8.99 0.12 -12.51
CA SER A 321 8.07 -0.36 -13.53
C SER A 321 7.87 -1.87 -13.41
N ILE A 322 6.79 -2.37 -13.99
CA ILE A 322 6.55 -3.80 -14.24
C ILE A 322 6.36 -3.98 -15.75
N THR A 323 6.68 -5.16 -16.28
CA THR A 323 6.41 -5.43 -17.69
C THR A 323 4.91 -5.52 -17.95
N THR A 324 4.47 -5.19 -19.17
CA THR A 324 3.07 -5.37 -19.57
C THR A 324 2.66 -6.84 -19.46
N GLN A 325 3.58 -7.77 -19.65
CA GLN A 325 3.35 -9.20 -19.44
C GLN A 325 3.07 -9.52 -17.96
N ASP A 326 3.86 -8.99 -17.02
CA ASP A 326 3.64 -9.19 -15.58
C ASP A 326 2.31 -8.58 -15.13
N TYR A 327 1.97 -7.39 -15.67
CA TYR A 327 0.67 -6.76 -15.45
C TYR A 327 -0.47 -7.70 -15.88
N LEU A 328 -0.44 -8.22 -17.11
CA LEU A 328 -1.46 -9.12 -17.62
C LEU A 328 -1.53 -10.41 -16.79
N GLN A 329 -0.39 -11.01 -16.46
CA GLN A 329 -0.34 -12.21 -15.63
C GLN A 329 -0.96 -11.99 -14.25
N ARG A 330 -0.68 -10.85 -13.62
CA ARG A 330 -1.21 -10.47 -12.31
C ARG A 330 -2.71 -10.24 -12.35
N HIS A 331 -3.20 -9.60 -13.41
CA HIS A 331 -4.57 -9.09 -13.47
C HIS A 331 -5.53 -9.90 -14.33
N GLN A 332 -5.06 -10.96 -15.03
CA GLN A 332 -5.88 -11.72 -15.98
C GLN A 332 -7.22 -12.17 -15.40
N PHE A 333 -7.23 -12.76 -14.21
CA PHE A 333 -8.47 -13.22 -13.57
C PHE A 333 -9.42 -12.06 -13.22
N ALA A 334 -8.88 -10.93 -12.80
CA ALA A 334 -9.67 -9.71 -12.55
C ALA A 334 -10.25 -9.19 -13.88
N LEU A 335 -9.46 -9.10 -14.94
CA LEU A 335 -9.92 -8.70 -16.27
C LEU A 335 -11.02 -9.62 -16.80
N ASP A 336 -10.86 -10.94 -16.66
CA ASP A 336 -11.92 -11.91 -17.02
C ASP A 336 -13.19 -11.71 -16.18
N THR A 337 -13.06 -11.32 -14.91
CA THR A 337 -14.17 -10.99 -14.03
C THR A 337 -14.93 -9.76 -14.53
N LEU A 338 -14.19 -8.71 -14.94
CA LEU A 338 -14.79 -7.50 -15.52
C LEU A 338 -15.49 -7.82 -16.85
N GLY A 339 -14.90 -8.66 -17.71
CA GLY A 339 -15.53 -9.15 -18.95
C GLY A 339 -16.87 -9.82 -18.69
N GLN A 340 -16.98 -10.62 -17.63
CA GLN A 340 -18.27 -11.21 -17.25
C GLN A 340 -19.30 -10.18 -16.75
N ALA A 341 -18.86 -9.12 -16.08
CA ALA A 341 -19.76 -8.02 -15.69
C ALA A 341 -20.27 -7.24 -16.91
N VAL A 342 -19.44 -7.07 -17.93
CA VAL A 342 -19.89 -6.50 -19.23
C VAL A 342 -20.96 -7.38 -19.85
N GLU A 343 -20.69 -8.68 -20.00
CA GLU A 343 -21.60 -9.63 -20.66
C GLU A 343 -22.94 -9.80 -19.93
N LYS A 344 -22.91 -9.91 -18.60
CA LYS A 344 -24.09 -10.24 -17.79
C LYS A 344 -24.87 -9.04 -17.30
N CYS A 345 -24.20 -7.91 -17.08
CA CYS A 345 -24.80 -6.74 -16.41
C CYS A 345 -24.81 -5.48 -17.28
N ASN A 346 -24.33 -5.57 -18.53
CA ASN A 346 -24.18 -4.41 -19.42
C ASN A 346 -23.32 -3.28 -18.82
N ALA A 347 -22.39 -3.63 -17.93
CA ALA A 347 -21.41 -2.69 -17.41
C ALA A 347 -20.38 -2.30 -18.48
N GLN A 348 -19.71 -1.17 -18.30
CA GLN A 348 -18.67 -0.71 -19.21
C GLN A 348 -17.32 -0.71 -18.49
N VAL A 349 -16.25 -1.19 -19.14
CA VAL A 349 -14.91 -1.18 -18.57
C VAL A 349 -14.13 0.04 -19.05
N LEU A 350 -13.57 0.78 -18.11
CA LEU A 350 -12.63 1.87 -18.33
C LEU A 350 -11.20 1.32 -18.22
N ASP A 351 -10.51 1.17 -19.33
CA ASP A 351 -9.16 0.62 -19.37
C ASP A 351 -8.11 1.71 -19.04
N PRO A 352 -7.38 1.62 -17.90
CA PRO A 352 -6.36 2.59 -17.52
C PRO A 352 -5.02 2.37 -18.22
N THR A 353 -4.81 1.22 -18.87
CA THR A 353 -3.49 0.84 -19.41
C THR A 353 -2.93 1.82 -20.44
N PRO A 354 -3.71 2.42 -21.38
CA PRO A 354 -3.17 3.40 -22.31
C PRO A 354 -2.63 4.68 -21.67
N PHE A 355 -2.97 4.92 -20.40
CA PHE A 355 -2.57 6.11 -19.65
C PHE A 355 -1.39 5.85 -18.70
N LEU A 356 -1.16 4.59 -18.32
CA LEU A 356 -0.17 4.19 -17.31
C LEU A 356 0.91 3.25 -17.86
N CYS A 357 0.68 2.66 -19.02
CA CYS A 357 1.54 1.66 -19.66
C CYS A 357 1.80 2.02 -21.12
N ASP A 358 2.87 1.43 -21.67
CA ASP A 358 3.08 1.29 -23.10
C ASP A 358 3.10 -0.20 -23.50
N GLU A 359 3.57 -0.52 -24.69
CA GLU A 359 3.67 -1.90 -25.19
C GLU A 359 4.65 -2.77 -24.38
N ILE A 360 5.58 -2.15 -23.64
CA ILE A 360 6.69 -2.82 -22.95
C ILE A 360 6.42 -2.92 -21.46
N ALA A 361 5.96 -1.84 -20.82
CA ALA A 361 5.87 -1.75 -19.37
C ALA A 361 4.79 -0.77 -18.87
N CYS A 362 4.37 -0.98 -17.64
CA CYS A 362 3.61 -0.02 -16.85
C CYS A 362 4.56 0.71 -15.91
N TYR A 363 4.50 2.04 -15.91
CA TYR A 363 5.48 2.88 -15.24
C TYR A 363 4.94 3.53 -13.98
N GLY A 364 5.79 3.56 -12.96
CA GLY A 364 5.52 4.24 -11.69
C GLY A 364 5.80 5.74 -11.72
N ASP A 365 6.38 6.26 -12.80
CA ASP A 365 6.77 7.66 -12.92
C ASP A 365 6.47 8.28 -14.28
N GLU A 366 6.37 9.58 -14.29
CA GLU A 366 6.40 10.41 -15.49
C GLU A 366 7.40 11.55 -15.31
N ASN A 367 8.31 11.68 -16.27
CA ASN A 367 9.37 12.70 -16.25
C ASN A 367 10.19 12.73 -14.94
N GLY A 368 10.42 11.55 -14.34
CA GLY A 368 11.18 11.39 -13.10
C GLY A 368 10.40 11.70 -11.82
N LEU A 369 9.10 11.98 -11.90
CA LEU A 369 8.24 12.17 -10.74
C LEU A 369 7.25 11.01 -10.58
N PRO A 370 7.11 10.44 -9.38
CA PRO A 370 6.18 9.36 -9.09
C PRO A 370 4.74 9.65 -9.48
N LEU A 371 4.05 8.63 -9.99
CA LEU A 371 2.61 8.61 -10.26
C LEU A 371 1.82 7.90 -9.14
N TYR A 372 2.53 7.36 -8.17
CA TYR A 372 1.99 6.60 -7.04
C TYR A 372 2.49 7.21 -5.73
N TYR A 373 1.70 7.09 -4.66
CA TYR A 373 2.16 7.47 -3.33
C TYR A 373 2.77 6.31 -2.54
N ASP A 374 2.59 5.07 -3.02
CA ASP A 374 3.20 3.84 -2.52
C ASP A 374 3.53 2.87 -3.69
N ASP A 375 3.21 1.59 -3.59
CA ASP A 375 3.45 0.58 -4.62
C ASP A 375 2.26 0.32 -5.54
N ASP A 376 1.03 0.69 -5.15
CA ASP A 376 -0.18 0.35 -5.91
C ASP A 376 -1.26 1.45 -5.97
N HIS A 377 -1.19 2.46 -5.11
CA HIS A 377 -2.14 3.55 -5.15
C HIS A 377 -1.62 4.75 -5.95
N LEU A 378 -2.41 5.21 -6.91
CA LEU A 378 -2.11 6.44 -7.65
C LEU A 378 -2.14 7.65 -6.71
N ASN A 379 -1.14 8.53 -6.85
CA ASN A 379 -1.19 9.86 -6.26
C ASN A 379 -2.03 10.82 -7.15
N GLU A 380 -2.19 12.09 -6.75
CA GLU A 380 -2.92 13.10 -7.52
C GLU A 380 -2.38 13.27 -8.95
N ARG A 381 -1.06 13.13 -9.15
CA ARG A 381 -0.42 13.18 -10.48
C ARG A 381 -0.82 12.00 -11.34
N GLY A 382 -0.74 10.79 -10.79
CA GLY A 382 -1.13 9.55 -11.48
C GLY A 382 -2.62 9.52 -11.78
N GLY A 383 -3.46 9.91 -10.81
CA GLY A 383 -4.89 10.04 -11.00
C GLY A 383 -5.26 11.03 -12.10
N ASN A 384 -4.56 12.17 -12.19
CA ASN A 384 -4.82 13.17 -13.24
C ASN A 384 -4.58 12.64 -14.66
N ARG A 385 -3.74 11.61 -14.83
CA ARG A 385 -3.59 10.95 -16.14
C ARG A 385 -4.85 10.22 -16.60
N LEU A 386 -5.71 9.83 -15.66
CA LEU A 386 -6.96 9.13 -15.96
C LEU A 386 -8.13 10.08 -16.22
N ILE A 387 -7.97 11.39 -16.10
CA ILE A 387 -9.05 12.35 -16.39
C ILE A 387 -9.67 12.13 -17.78
N PRO A 388 -8.90 11.99 -18.89
CA PRO A 388 -9.48 11.78 -20.21
C PRO A 388 -10.21 10.42 -20.34
N LEU A 389 -9.87 9.43 -19.49
CA LEU A 389 -10.59 8.18 -19.42
C LEU A 389 -11.95 8.37 -18.75
N PHE A 390 -12.00 9.10 -17.63
CA PHE A 390 -13.24 9.39 -16.92
C PHE A 390 -14.17 10.33 -17.68
N GLU A 391 -13.66 11.24 -18.52
CA GLU A 391 -14.49 12.09 -19.41
C GLU A 391 -15.36 11.26 -20.35
N ARG A 392 -14.94 10.04 -20.71
CA ARG A 392 -15.75 9.12 -21.55
C ARG A 392 -17.05 8.70 -20.88
N VAL A 393 -17.11 8.69 -19.54
CA VAL A 393 -18.31 8.37 -18.75
C VAL A 393 -19.42 9.39 -19.04
N PHE A 394 -19.05 10.63 -19.33
CA PHE A 394 -19.96 11.77 -19.54
C PHE A 394 -20.14 12.12 -21.01
N ALA A 395 -19.40 11.47 -21.91
CA ALA A 395 -19.55 11.68 -23.35
C ALA A 395 -20.92 11.15 -23.79
N LYS A 396 -21.70 11.97 -24.49
CA LYS A 396 -22.93 11.49 -25.13
C LYS A 396 -22.57 10.37 -26.11
N PRO A 397 -23.36 9.29 -26.22
CA PRO A 397 -23.19 8.32 -27.29
C PRO A 397 -23.18 9.07 -28.62
N THR A 398 -22.02 9.14 -29.25
CA THR A 398 -21.94 9.56 -30.64
C THR A 398 -22.60 8.46 -31.46
N ASP A 399 -23.68 8.77 -32.21
CA ASP A 399 -24.28 7.90 -33.21
C ASP A 399 -23.21 7.53 -34.25
N SER A 400 -22.36 6.57 -33.94
CA SER A 400 -21.39 6.02 -34.86
C SER A 400 -22.02 4.92 -35.71
N HIS A 401 -23.08 5.26 -36.46
CA HIS A 401 -23.39 4.58 -37.71
C HIS A 401 -22.45 5.11 -38.80
N VAL A 402 -21.18 4.82 -38.72
CA VAL A 402 -20.31 4.84 -39.89
C VAL A 402 -20.63 3.57 -40.68
N GLN A 403 -21.52 3.76 -41.67
CA GLN A 403 -21.73 2.82 -42.77
C GLN A 403 -20.37 2.48 -43.38
N ALA A 404 -19.94 1.23 -43.22
CA ALA A 404 -18.93 0.65 -44.08
C ALA A 404 -19.54 0.59 -45.51
N SER A 405 -19.24 1.60 -46.31
CA SER A 405 -19.48 1.54 -47.75
C SER A 405 -18.50 0.54 -48.34
N VAL A 406 -19.00 -0.66 -48.58
CA VAL A 406 -18.35 -1.64 -49.48
C VAL A 406 -18.33 -1.01 -50.86
N GLY A 407 -17.19 -0.46 -51.24
CA GLY A 407 -16.92 -0.11 -52.65
C GLY A 407 -16.74 -1.38 -53.46
N GLN A 408 -17.77 -1.76 -54.14
CA GLN A 408 -17.65 -2.58 -55.35
C GLN A 408 -17.36 -1.61 -56.49
N ASP A 409 -16.21 -1.79 -57.10
CA ASP A 409 -15.93 -1.27 -58.42
C ASP A 409 -15.40 -2.38 -59.34
N PRO A 410 -15.69 -2.31 -60.65
CA PRO A 410 -15.89 -3.42 -61.57
C PRO A 410 -14.64 -4.10 -62.11
#